data_2726eec16290a32201608fee3c6fa6db
#
_entry.id   2726eec16290a32201608fee3c6fa6db
#
_cell.length_a   1.000
_cell.length_b   1.000
_cell.length_c   1.000
_cell.angle_alpha   90.00
_cell.angle_beta   90.00
_cell.angle_gamma   90.00
#
_symmetry.space_group_name_H-M   'P 1'
#
loop_
_entity.id
_entity.type
_entity.pdbx_description
1 polymer ?
#
loop_
_entity_poly.entity_id
_entity_poly.type
_entity_poly.pdbx_seq_one_letter_code
_entity_poly.pdbx_strand_id
1 'polypeptide(L)'
;MRTRLRTMSENRPMTVLEHLMELRQRLIKAVLALIIATLFSLLFTRRFLALLTVPMGDNLPQAIGPTETIVIYFKVALIGGLILAMPVIVYQLISFIVPGLYPHERRYLRIIVPAASLLFALGVAFAYYVMLPAAIPFLLGFMGDIIRQQWTIEKYMSLVTGLMFWVGVIFETPLVVAFLAYLGVVSPGMLWKNFRYAIVVIAIIAAVATPTPDPINMALLMLPLVLLYLLSILLALLVYRRREAATGIT
;
A
#
# COMPACT_ATOMS: atom_id res chain seq x y z
N MET A 1 -24.48 7.79 42.80
CA MET A 1 -24.23 9.08 42.15
C MET A 1 -22.90 9.13 41.38
N ARG A 2 -21.96 8.20 41.57
CA ARG A 2 -20.66 8.16 40.88
C ARG A 2 -20.68 7.52 39.46
N THR A 3 -21.69 6.77 39.06
CA THR A 3 -21.78 6.03 37.81
C THR A 3 -22.25 6.90 36.62
N ARG A 4 -22.94 8.01 36.86
CA ARG A 4 -23.45 8.91 35.83
C ARG A 4 -22.41 9.91 35.28
N LEU A 5 -21.34 10.17 36.02
CA LEU A 5 -20.32 11.14 35.60
C LEU A 5 -19.30 10.58 34.59
N ARG A 6 -19.23 9.24 34.44
CA ARG A 6 -18.29 8.57 33.54
C ARG A 6 -18.76 8.51 32.08
N THR A 7 -20.06 8.66 31.84
CA THR A 7 -20.67 8.60 30.49
C THR A 7 -20.75 9.94 29.77
N MET A 8 -20.56 11.06 30.48
CA MET A 8 -20.60 12.41 29.87
C MET A 8 -19.25 12.91 29.33
N SER A 9 -18.15 12.22 29.65
CA SER A 9 -16.78 12.58 29.19
C SER A 9 -16.43 12.05 27.80
N GLU A 10 -17.22 11.14 27.23
CA GLU A 10 -16.87 10.40 26.02
C GLU A 10 -17.30 11.08 24.71
N ASN A 11 -18.09 12.14 24.76
CA ASN A 11 -18.67 12.81 23.59
C ASN A 11 -18.26 14.29 23.40
N ARG A 12 -17.12 14.70 23.96
CA ARG A 12 -16.62 16.05 23.62
C ARG A 12 -15.88 16.01 22.29
N PRO A 13 -16.15 16.96 21.35
CA PRO A 13 -15.32 17.10 20.15
C PRO A 13 -13.88 17.34 20.60
N MET A 14 -12.97 16.54 20.07
CA MET A 14 -11.53 16.66 20.38
C MET A 14 -11.03 18.04 19.94
N THR A 15 -10.23 18.67 20.78
CA THR A 15 -9.52 19.89 20.42
C THR A 15 -8.42 19.54 19.40
N VAL A 16 -8.01 20.53 18.59
CA VAL A 16 -6.91 20.36 17.61
C VAL A 16 -5.64 19.83 18.29
N LEU A 17 -5.34 20.30 19.52
CA LEU A 17 -4.19 19.85 20.29
C LEU A 17 -4.31 18.38 20.71
N GLU A 18 -5.50 17.94 21.14
CA GLU A 18 -5.74 16.54 21.49
C GLU A 18 -5.59 15.63 20.27
N HIS A 19 -6.07 16.07 19.11
CA HIS A 19 -5.92 15.33 17.84
C HIS A 19 -4.45 15.22 17.41
N LEU A 20 -3.67 16.28 17.56
CA LEU A 20 -2.22 16.26 17.29
C LEU A 20 -1.46 15.34 18.27
N MET A 21 -1.84 15.31 19.54
CA MET A 21 -1.27 14.37 20.52
C MET A 21 -1.62 12.92 20.18
N GLU A 22 -2.82 12.66 19.69
CA GLU A 22 -3.22 11.33 19.23
C GLU A 22 -2.40 10.92 18.00
N LEU A 23 -2.24 11.80 17.00
CA LEU A 23 -1.40 11.57 15.83
C LEU A 23 0.02 11.15 16.23
N ARG A 24 0.64 11.91 17.14
CA ARG A 24 1.97 11.61 17.65
C ARG A 24 2.05 10.21 18.28
N GLN A 25 1.10 9.87 19.14
CA GLN A 25 1.09 8.56 19.80
C GLN A 25 0.92 7.41 18.81
N ARG A 26 0.06 7.58 17.80
CA ARG A 26 -0.18 6.57 16.78
C ARG A 26 1.01 6.42 15.84
N LEU A 27 1.64 7.53 15.47
CA LEU A 27 2.86 7.52 14.67
C LEU A 27 3.99 6.80 15.40
N ILE A 28 4.20 7.08 16.70
CA ILE A 28 5.21 6.37 17.51
C ILE A 28 4.94 4.86 17.51
N LYS A 29 3.69 4.43 17.69
CA LYS A 29 3.33 3.00 17.67
C LYS A 29 3.59 2.36 16.30
N ALA A 30 3.27 3.05 15.22
CA ALA A 30 3.54 2.58 13.86
C ALA A 30 5.05 2.45 13.58
N VAL A 31 5.84 3.45 13.99
CA VAL A 31 7.30 3.43 13.86
C VAL A 31 7.94 2.33 14.70
N LEU A 32 7.49 2.15 15.94
CA LEU A 32 7.97 1.05 16.80
C LEU A 32 7.64 -0.32 16.19
N ALA A 33 6.44 -0.50 15.66
CA ALA A 33 6.06 -1.73 14.97
C ALA A 33 6.96 -1.98 13.75
N LEU A 34 7.25 -0.93 12.96
CA LEU A 34 8.16 -1.02 11.81
C LEU A 34 9.58 -1.39 12.24
N ILE A 35 10.11 -0.78 13.30
CA ILE A 35 11.45 -1.10 13.82
C ILE A 35 11.50 -2.57 14.26
N ILE A 36 10.54 -3.03 15.06
CA ILE A 36 10.50 -4.42 15.54
C ILE A 36 10.39 -5.40 14.38
N ALA A 37 9.49 -5.13 13.42
CA ALA A 37 9.32 -5.95 12.23
C ALA A 37 10.57 -5.96 11.34
N THR A 38 11.27 -4.82 11.22
CA THR A 38 12.55 -4.73 10.48
C THR A 38 13.63 -5.55 11.16
N LEU A 39 13.77 -5.47 12.48
CA LEU A 39 14.71 -6.29 13.23
C LEU A 39 14.43 -7.79 13.05
N PHE A 40 13.15 -8.18 13.05
CA PHE A 40 12.77 -9.56 12.75
C PHE A 40 13.08 -9.93 11.28
N SER A 41 12.81 -9.03 10.33
CA SER A 41 13.10 -9.22 8.91
C SER A 41 14.60 -9.41 8.63
N LEU A 42 15.49 -8.81 9.43
CA LEU A 42 16.95 -8.99 9.29
C LEU A 42 17.36 -10.47 9.33
N LEU A 43 16.66 -11.30 10.10
CA LEU A 43 16.95 -12.74 10.20
C LEU A 43 16.71 -13.47 8.85
N PHE A 44 15.84 -12.94 8.01
CA PHE A 44 15.43 -13.55 6.74
C PHE A 44 15.96 -12.78 5.52
N THR A 45 16.65 -11.64 5.71
CA THR A 45 17.07 -10.75 4.63
C THR A 45 17.90 -11.46 3.56
N ARG A 46 18.78 -12.38 3.94
CA ARG A 46 19.56 -13.18 2.97
C ARG A 46 18.66 -14.01 2.05
N ARG A 47 17.57 -14.58 2.59
CA ARG A 47 16.59 -15.34 1.80
C ARG A 47 15.78 -14.42 0.90
N PHE A 48 15.40 -13.24 1.40
CA PHE A 48 14.72 -12.24 0.60
C PHE A 48 15.59 -11.72 -0.54
N LEU A 49 16.86 -11.44 -0.30
CA LEU A 49 17.80 -11.05 -1.35
C LEU A 49 17.90 -12.13 -2.44
N ALA A 50 18.08 -13.39 -2.05
CA ALA A 50 18.12 -14.50 -3.00
C ALA A 50 16.83 -14.63 -3.80
N LEU A 51 15.64 -14.45 -3.15
CA LEU A 51 14.36 -14.46 -3.83
C LEU A 51 14.25 -13.29 -4.82
N LEU A 52 14.59 -12.08 -4.39
CA LEU A 52 14.47 -10.88 -5.20
C LEU A 52 15.45 -10.83 -6.39
N THR A 53 16.51 -11.62 -6.39
CA THR A 53 17.44 -11.74 -7.53
C THR A 53 17.01 -12.79 -8.56
N VAL A 54 16.05 -13.68 -8.24
CA VAL A 54 15.54 -14.70 -9.17
C VAL A 54 15.10 -14.12 -10.53
N PRO A 55 14.38 -13.00 -10.61
CA PRO A 55 13.94 -12.45 -11.89
C PRO A 55 15.06 -12.01 -12.83
N MET A 56 16.30 -11.85 -12.34
CA MET A 56 17.46 -11.53 -13.17
C MET A 56 18.07 -12.74 -13.91
N GLY A 57 17.66 -13.95 -13.55
CA GLY A 57 18.23 -15.18 -14.11
C GLY A 57 19.74 -15.26 -13.87
N ASP A 58 20.49 -15.54 -14.95
CA ASP A 58 21.96 -15.69 -14.90
C ASP A 58 22.72 -14.35 -14.83
N ASN A 59 22.03 -13.22 -15.06
CA ASN A 59 22.63 -11.89 -15.04
C ASN A 59 22.64 -11.30 -13.62
N LEU A 60 23.40 -11.88 -12.70
CA LEU A 60 23.49 -11.38 -11.33
C LEU A 60 23.97 -9.94 -11.27
N PRO A 61 23.32 -9.09 -10.46
CA PRO A 61 23.72 -7.69 -10.30
C PRO A 61 25.06 -7.59 -9.57
N GLN A 62 25.89 -6.62 -9.97
CA GLN A 62 27.25 -6.44 -9.44
C GLN A 62 27.28 -5.37 -8.35
N ALA A 63 28.04 -5.62 -7.29
CA ALA A 63 28.39 -4.59 -6.31
C ALA A 63 29.66 -3.88 -6.78
N ILE A 64 29.60 -2.57 -6.99
CA ILE A 64 30.75 -1.76 -7.41
C ILE A 64 31.39 -1.11 -6.18
N GLY A 65 30.56 -0.64 -5.24
CA GLY A 65 31.03 0.00 -4.02
C GLY A 65 31.14 -0.96 -2.83
N PRO A 66 32.11 -0.77 -1.94
CA PRO A 66 32.32 -1.68 -0.78
C PRO A 66 31.15 -1.68 0.21
N THR A 67 30.37 -0.59 0.28
CA THR A 67 29.24 -0.43 1.20
C THR A 67 27.87 -0.79 0.59
N GLU A 68 27.78 -0.93 -0.74
CA GLU A 68 26.52 -1.19 -1.44
C GLU A 68 25.78 -2.41 -0.87
N THR A 69 26.47 -3.52 -0.71
CA THR A 69 25.88 -4.76 -0.20
C THR A 69 25.30 -4.60 1.20
N ILE A 70 25.98 -3.82 2.07
CA ILE A 70 25.51 -3.55 3.43
C ILE A 70 24.25 -2.69 3.41
N VAL A 71 24.27 -1.60 2.63
CA VAL A 71 23.12 -0.70 2.50
C VAL A 71 21.90 -1.45 1.97
N ILE A 72 22.10 -2.29 0.96
CA ILE A 72 21.02 -3.08 0.37
C ILE A 72 20.48 -4.12 1.34
N TYR A 73 21.35 -4.76 2.11
CA TYR A 73 20.92 -5.69 3.14
C TYR A 73 19.93 -5.05 4.12
N PHE A 74 20.23 -3.86 4.63
CA PHE A 74 19.32 -3.10 5.49
C PHE A 74 18.07 -2.59 4.76
N LYS A 75 18.21 -2.16 3.51
CA LYS A 75 17.07 -1.71 2.69
C LYS A 75 16.05 -2.83 2.45
N VAL A 76 16.50 -4.02 2.11
CA VAL A 76 15.64 -5.18 1.92
C VAL A 76 15.02 -5.62 3.25
N ALA A 77 15.78 -5.57 4.35
CA ALA A 77 15.24 -5.83 5.69
C ALA A 77 14.13 -4.83 6.05
N LEU A 78 14.30 -3.57 5.72
CA LEU A 78 13.29 -2.51 5.97
C LEU A 78 12.01 -2.76 5.17
N ILE A 79 12.12 -3.13 3.89
CA ILE A 79 10.95 -3.45 3.05
C ILE A 79 10.24 -4.71 3.57
N GLY A 80 10.97 -5.77 3.91
CA GLY A 80 10.39 -6.96 4.55
C GLY A 80 9.72 -6.61 5.88
N GLY A 81 10.36 -5.76 6.68
CA GLY A 81 9.78 -5.24 7.91
C GLY A 81 8.51 -4.42 7.69
N LEU A 82 8.46 -3.60 6.64
CA LEU A 82 7.28 -2.82 6.27
C LEU A 82 6.10 -3.73 5.91
N ILE A 83 6.34 -4.77 5.11
CA ILE A 83 5.31 -5.75 4.75
C ILE A 83 4.75 -6.42 6.01
N LEU A 84 5.62 -6.83 6.93
CA LEU A 84 5.21 -7.45 8.19
C LEU A 84 4.51 -6.48 9.15
N ALA A 85 4.91 -5.20 9.17
CA ALA A 85 4.32 -4.16 10.01
C ALA A 85 3.00 -3.61 9.45
N MET A 86 2.68 -3.90 8.19
CA MET A 86 1.52 -3.32 7.49
C MET A 86 0.19 -3.44 8.26
N PRO A 87 -0.15 -4.59 8.89
CA PRO A 87 -1.37 -4.69 9.70
C PRO A 87 -1.43 -3.67 10.82
N VAL A 88 -0.29 -3.45 11.49
CA VAL A 88 -0.21 -2.49 12.61
C VAL A 88 -0.25 -1.05 12.09
N ILE A 89 0.47 -0.76 11.01
CA ILE A 89 0.51 0.57 10.38
C ILE A 89 -0.91 0.98 9.94
N VAL A 90 -1.60 0.11 9.21
CA VAL A 90 -2.98 0.34 8.76
C VAL A 90 -3.92 0.52 9.95
N TYR A 91 -3.79 -0.32 10.98
CA TYR A 91 -4.58 -0.16 12.21
C TYR A 91 -4.36 1.20 12.86
N GLN A 92 -3.12 1.67 12.99
CA GLN A 92 -2.83 2.98 13.58
C GLN A 92 -3.37 4.12 12.72
N LEU A 93 -3.21 4.02 11.39
CA LEU A 93 -3.70 5.01 10.45
C LEU A 93 -5.22 5.15 10.51
N ILE A 94 -5.94 4.04 10.39
CA ILE A 94 -7.41 4.05 10.43
C ILE A 94 -7.88 4.49 11.81
N SER A 95 -7.26 4.01 12.90
CA SER A 95 -7.61 4.41 14.25
C SER A 95 -7.37 5.90 14.54
N PHE A 96 -6.46 6.57 13.80
CA PHE A 96 -6.28 8.02 13.86
C PHE A 96 -7.43 8.77 13.22
N ILE A 97 -7.97 8.23 12.11
CA ILE A 97 -9.05 8.87 11.37
C ILE A 97 -10.42 8.65 12.05
N VAL A 98 -10.54 7.57 12.85
CA VAL A 98 -11.76 7.06 13.48
C VAL A 98 -12.21 7.73 14.82
N PRO A 99 -11.52 8.65 15.50
CA PRO A 99 -12.02 9.26 16.74
C PRO A 99 -13.40 9.93 16.60
N GLY A 100 -13.82 10.25 15.36
CA GLY A 100 -15.16 10.73 15.05
C GLY A 100 -16.22 9.63 14.85
N LEU A 101 -15.86 8.34 14.94
CA LEU A 101 -16.80 7.24 14.73
C LEU A 101 -17.39 6.72 16.05
N TYR A 102 -18.68 6.33 15.97
CA TYR A 102 -19.43 5.76 17.09
C TYR A 102 -18.83 4.43 17.59
N PRO A 103 -19.01 4.06 18.89
CA PRO A 103 -18.44 2.84 19.47
C PRO A 103 -18.78 1.54 18.74
N HIS A 104 -19.95 1.45 18.10
CA HIS A 104 -20.36 0.28 17.32
C HIS A 104 -19.62 0.15 15.98
N GLU A 105 -19.01 1.21 15.48
CA GLU A 105 -18.28 1.27 14.20
C GLU A 105 -16.86 0.73 14.34
N ARG A 106 -16.30 0.66 15.55
CA ARG A 106 -15.01 0.03 15.84
C ARG A 106 -14.95 -1.45 15.45
N ARG A 107 -16.10 -2.10 15.28
CA ARG A 107 -16.17 -3.49 14.80
C ARG A 107 -15.64 -3.61 13.35
N TYR A 108 -15.78 -2.56 12.55
CA TYR A 108 -15.30 -2.55 11.15
C TYR A 108 -13.78 -2.58 11.07
N LEU A 109 -13.04 -2.05 12.05
CA LEU A 109 -11.59 -2.12 12.10
C LEU A 109 -11.06 -3.56 12.06
N ARG A 110 -11.78 -4.49 12.67
CA ARG A 110 -11.41 -5.91 12.68
C ARG A 110 -11.50 -6.57 11.31
N ILE A 111 -12.25 -5.99 10.40
CA ILE A 111 -12.38 -6.47 9.00
C ILE A 111 -11.46 -5.67 8.08
N ILE A 112 -11.39 -4.36 8.27
CA ILE A 112 -10.61 -3.46 7.41
C ILE A 112 -9.11 -3.74 7.52
N VAL A 113 -8.59 -3.96 8.73
CA VAL A 113 -7.15 -4.18 8.93
C VAL A 113 -6.65 -5.46 8.25
N PRO A 114 -7.28 -6.64 8.42
CA PRO A 114 -6.88 -7.82 7.66
C PRO A 114 -7.08 -7.67 6.15
N ALA A 115 -8.16 -7.00 5.72
CA ALA A 115 -8.42 -6.77 4.30
C ALA A 115 -7.33 -5.88 3.66
N ALA A 116 -6.91 -4.80 4.33
CA ALA A 116 -5.82 -3.96 3.90
C ALA A 116 -4.51 -4.74 3.84
N SER A 117 -4.16 -5.45 4.90
CA SER A 117 -2.93 -6.24 4.92
C SER A 117 -2.89 -7.28 3.79
N LEU A 118 -4.05 -7.88 3.47
CA LEU A 118 -4.18 -8.82 2.36
C LEU A 118 -4.03 -8.12 1.00
N LEU A 119 -4.67 -6.97 0.81
CA LEU A 119 -4.57 -6.20 -0.44
C LEU A 119 -3.13 -5.72 -0.67
N PHE A 120 -2.47 -5.22 0.36
CA PHE A 120 -1.05 -4.85 0.27
C PHE A 120 -0.18 -6.04 -0.12
N ALA A 121 -0.34 -7.18 0.56
CA ALA A 121 0.40 -8.40 0.27
C ALA A 121 0.14 -8.90 -1.16
N LEU A 122 -1.11 -8.82 -1.65
CA LEU A 122 -1.47 -9.13 -3.03
C LEU A 122 -0.79 -8.17 -4.02
N GLY A 123 -0.72 -6.88 -3.70
CA GLY A 123 0.01 -5.89 -4.51
C GLY A 123 1.49 -6.19 -4.60
N VAL A 124 2.13 -6.52 -3.47
CA VAL A 124 3.53 -6.94 -3.42
C VAL A 124 3.75 -8.23 -4.22
N ALA A 125 2.87 -9.21 -4.07
CA ALA A 125 2.93 -10.47 -4.82
C ALA A 125 2.74 -10.23 -6.33
N PHE A 126 1.79 -9.38 -6.72
CA PHE A 126 1.59 -8.99 -8.12
C PHE A 126 2.83 -8.31 -8.70
N ALA A 127 3.44 -7.38 -7.96
CA ALA A 127 4.69 -6.75 -8.38
C ALA A 127 5.79 -7.78 -8.61
N TYR A 128 5.95 -8.74 -7.69
CA TYR A 128 6.99 -9.75 -7.75
C TYR A 128 6.75 -10.78 -8.86
N TYR A 129 5.54 -11.36 -8.96
CA TYR A 129 5.27 -12.47 -9.89
C TYR A 129 4.85 -12.04 -11.28
N VAL A 130 4.35 -10.81 -11.46
CA VAL A 130 3.85 -10.34 -12.75
C VAL A 130 4.67 -9.19 -13.29
N MET A 131 4.88 -8.13 -12.51
CA MET A 131 5.55 -6.93 -12.98
C MET A 131 7.06 -7.13 -13.20
N LEU A 132 7.76 -7.72 -12.22
CA LEU A 132 9.22 -7.91 -12.33
C LEU A 132 9.61 -8.85 -13.47
N PRO A 133 8.97 -10.02 -13.67
CA PRO A 133 9.28 -10.88 -14.81
C PRO A 133 9.00 -10.27 -16.18
N ALA A 134 8.10 -9.29 -16.26
CA ALA A 134 7.85 -8.56 -17.50
C ALA A 134 8.85 -7.41 -17.70
N ALA A 135 9.11 -6.63 -16.65
CA ALA A 135 9.93 -5.42 -16.74
C ALA A 135 11.44 -5.72 -16.88
N ILE A 136 11.96 -6.71 -16.16
CA ILE A 136 13.42 -6.96 -16.14
C ILE A 136 13.95 -7.47 -17.46
N PRO A 137 13.35 -8.49 -18.13
CA PRO A 137 13.81 -8.92 -19.45
C PRO A 137 13.69 -7.81 -20.49
N PHE A 138 12.61 -7.00 -20.44
CA PHE A 138 12.46 -5.85 -21.33
C PHE A 138 13.62 -4.86 -21.15
N LEU A 139 13.93 -4.48 -19.90
CA LEU A 139 15.02 -3.54 -19.62
C LEU A 139 16.40 -4.09 -20.00
N LEU A 140 16.66 -5.37 -19.75
CA LEU A 140 17.94 -6.02 -20.12
C LEU A 140 18.08 -6.18 -21.63
N GLY A 141 16.97 -6.42 -22.36
CA GLY A 141 16.96 -6.61 -23.80
C GLY A 141 16.91 -5.31 -24.58
N PHE A 142 16.56 -4.18 -23.96
CA PHE A 142 16.44 -2.90 -24.66
C PHE A 142 17.79 -2.43 -25.20
N MET A 143 17.92 -2.35 -26.53
CA MET A 143 19.17 -2.08 -27.25
C MET A 143 20.31 -3.06 -26.93
N GLY A 144 19.99 -4.31 -26.57
CA GLY A 144 20.95 -5.32 -26.16
C GLY A 144 21.89 -5.80 -27.27
N ASP A 145 21.58 -5.50 -28.54
CA ASP A 145 22.41 -5.67 -29.69
C ASP A 145 23.57 -4.67 -29.76
N ILE A 146 23.42 -3.49 -29.16
CA ILE A 146 24.39 -2.39 -29.20
C ILE A 146 25.03 -2.19 -27.82
N ILE A 147 24.29 -2.35 -26.74
CA ILE A 147 24.71 -2.01 -25.38
C ILE A 147 24.61 -3.24 -24.46
N ARG A 148 25.72 -3.69 -23.87
CA ARG A 148 25.70 -4.68 -22.79
C ARG A 148 25.33 -3.99 -21.48
N GLN A 149 24.13 -4.25 -21.01
CA GLN A 149 23.65 -3.71 -19.74
C GLN A 149 24.24 -4.46 -18.56
N GLN A 150 24.98 -3.76 -17.71
CA GLN A 150 25.45 -4.26 -16.41
C GLN A 150 24.77 -3.47 -15.30
N TRP A 151 24.03 -4.15 -14.47
CA TRP A 151 23.28 -3.51 -13.40
C TRP A 151 24.03 -3.62 -12.08
N THR A 152 24.11 -2.48 -11.39
CA THR A 152 24.57 -2.50 -9.99
C THR A 152 23.46 -3.05 -9.11
N ILE A 153 23.87 -3.76 -8.04
CA ILE A 153 22.93 -4.30 -7.05
C ILE A 153 22.06 -3.18 -6.43
N GLU A 154 22.62 -1.98 -6.28
CA GLU A 154 21.89 -0.83 -5.75
C GLU A 154 20.74 -0.40 -6.66
N LYS A 155 21.00 -0.22 -7.97
CA LYS A 155 19.98 0.19 -8.94
C LYS A 155 18.90 -0.88 -9.07
N TYR A 156 19.32 -2.14 -9.18
CA TYR A 156 18.41 -3.27 -9.27
C TYR A 156 17.48 -3.35 -8.06
N MET A 157 18.04 -3.39 -6.85
CA MET A 157 17.23 -3.49 -5.63
C MET A 157 16.38 -2.26 -5.38
N SER A 158 16.83 -1.06 -5.78
CA SER A 158 16.01 0.16 -5.71
C SER A 158 14.78 0.06 -6.59
N LEU A 159 14.93 -0.46 -7.80
CA LEU A 159 13.83 -0.71 -8.73
C LEU A 159 12.86 -1.75 -8.17
N VAL A 160 13.36 -2.92 -7.76
CA VAL A 160 12.55 -4.02 -7.24
C VAL A 160 11.77 -3.61 -5.99
N THR A 161 12.48 -3.07 -4.99
CA THR A 161 11.86 -2.68 -3.72
C THR A 161 10.90 -1.50 -3.89
N GLY A 162 11.25 -0.53 -4.76
CA GLY A 162 10.39 0.60 -5.09
C GLY A 162 9.10 0.14 -5.78
N LEU A 163 9.20 -0.72 -6.78
CA LEU A 163 8.03 -1.28 -7.48
C LEU A 163 7.12 -2.04 -6.52
N MET A 164 7.68 -2.94 -5.70
CA MET A 164 6.91 -3.71 -4.72
C MET A 164 6.20 -2.81 -3.71
N PHE A 165 6.87 -1.77 -3.22
CA PHE A 165 6.29 -0.82 -2.29
C PHE A 165 5.14 -0.03 -2.92
N TRP A 166 5.37 0.61 -4.07
CA TRP A 166 4.37 1.46 -4.70
C TRP A 166 3.15 0.67 -5.18
N VAL A 167 3.37 -0.50 -5.79
CA VAL A 167 2.26 -1.37 -6.21
C VAL A 167 1.48 -1.87 -5.00
N GLY A 168 2.16 -2.24 -3.90
CA GLY A 168 1.50 -2.60 -2.64
C GLY A 168 0.60 -1.48 -2.12
N VAL A 169 1.09 -0.24 -2.10
CA VAL A 169 0.31 0.95 -1.67
C VAL A 169 -0.87 1.21 -2.62
N ILE A 170 -0.68 1.07 -3.92
CA ILE A 170 -1.73 1.28 -4.92
C ILE A 170 -2.87 0.26 -4.75
N PHE A 171 -2.55 -0.96 -4.35
CA PHE A 171 -3.56 -2.00 -4.08
C PHE A 171 -4.46 -1.67 -2.88
N GLU A 172 -4.08 -0.72 -2.01
CA GLU A 172 -4.95 -0.22 -0.93
C GLU A 172 -6.09 0.71 -1.44
N THR A 173 -6.04 1.15 -2.71
CA THR A 173 -7.02 2.08 -3.28
C THR A 173 -8.48 1.68 -3.04
N PRO A 174 -8.90 0.41 -3.21
CA PRO A 174 -10.29 0.01 -2.97
C PRO A 174 -10.73 0.24 -1.53
N LEU A 175 -9.83 0.04 -0.58
CA LEU A 175 -10.13 0.21 0.83
C LEU A 175 -10.23 1.70 1.21
N VAL A 176 -9.32 2.51 0.68
CA VAL A 176 -9.34 3.97 0.86
C VAL A 176 -10.65 4.55 0.30
N VAL A 177 -11.03 4.14 -0.92
CA VAL A 177 -12.28 4.61 -1.55
C VAL A 177 -13.52 4.14 -0.77
N ALA A 178 -13.56 2.88 -0.32
CA ALA A 178 -14.63 2.36 0.51
C ALA A 178 -14.76 3.13 1.84
N PHE A 179 -13.63 3.50 2.44
CA PHE A 179 -13.60 4.31 3.64
C PHE A 179 -14.11 5.75 3.39
N LEU A 180 -13.71 6.40 2.30
CA LEU A 180 -14.22 7.71 1.91
C LEU A 180 -15.74 7.67 1.61
N ALA A 181 -16.21 6.58 1.01
CA ALA A 181 -17.64 6.36 0.79
C ALA A 181 -18.40 6.17 2.11
N TYR A 182 -17.80 5.48 3.08
CA TYR A 182 -18.34 5.35 4.44
C TYR A 182 -18.49 6.71 5.13
N LEU A 183 -17.49 7.58 5.01
CA LEU A 183 -17.55 8.96 5.54
C LEU A 183 -18.54 9.85 4.77
N GLY A 184 -19.04 9.42 3.60
CA GLY A 184 -19.93 10.20 2.75
C GLY A 184 -19.22 11.25 1.91
N VAL A 185 -17.90 11.23 1.83
CA VAL A 185 -17.11 12.14 1.00
C VAL A 185 -17.25 11.79 -0.48
N VAL A 186 -17.37 10.49 -0.79
CA VAL A 186 -17.49 9.96 -2.16
C VAL A 186 -18.74 9.10 -2.27
N SER A 187 -19.53 9.30 -3.33
CA SER A 187 -20.68 8.43 -3.63
C SER A 187 -20.34 7.46 -4.78
N PRO A 188 -20.98 6.26 -4.81
CA PRO A 188 -20.79 5.32 -5.91
C PRO A 188 -21.16 5.92 -7.27
N GLY A 189 -22.21 6.74 -7.33
CA GLY A 189 -22.63 7.46 -8.55
C GLY A 189 -21.57 8.46 -9.04
N MET A 190 -20.90 9.15 -8.11
CA MET A 190 -19.81 10.08 -8.43
C MET A 190 -18.60 9.32 -9.03
N LEU A 191 -18.24 8.17 -8.47
CA LEU A 191 -17.17 7.33 -9.00
C LEU A 191 -17.48 6.85 -10.40
N TRP A 192 -18.69 6.35 -10.63
CA TRP A 192 -19.12 5.87 -11.94
C TRP A 192 -19.18 6.98 -12.99
N LYS A 193 -19.73 8.14 -12.64
CA LYS A 193 -19.79 9.30 -13.53
C LYS A 193 -18.40 9.80 -13.96
N ASN A 194 -17.41 9.69 -13.05
CA ASN A 194 -16.05 10.16 -13.27
C ASN A 194 -15.10 9.06 -13.75
N PHE A 195 -15.61 7.89 -14.19
CA PHE A 195 -14.81 6.74 -14.62
C PHE A 195 -13.78 7.12 -15.70
N ARG A 196 -14.15 7.96 -16.68
CA ARG A 196 -13.23 8.44 -17.73
C ARG A 196 -12.01 9.19 -17.18
N TYR A 197 -12.20 10.00 -16.13
CA TYR A 197 -11.11 10.72 -15.48
C TYR A 197 -10.25 9.77 -14.64
N ALA A 198 -10.88 8.79 -13.99
CA ALA A 198 -10.16 7.75 -13.27
C ALA A 198 -9.21 6.96 -14.17
N ILE A 199 -9.61 6.61 -15.39
CA ILE A 199 -8.73 5.94 -16.37
C ILE A 199 -7.50 6.80 -16.68
N VAL A 200 -7.68 8.11 -16.87
CA VAL A 200 -6.55 9.03 -17.13
C VAL A 200 -5.60 9.09 -15.92
N VAL A 201 -6.15 9.19 -14.72
CA VAL A 201 -5.34 9.18 -13.49
C VAL A 201 -4.61 7.84 -13.32
N ILE A 202 -5.29 6.72 -13.59
CA ILE A 202 -4.69 5.38 -13.56
C ILE A 202 -3.56 5.28 -14.59
N ALA A 203 -3.73 5.82 -15.79
CA ALA A 203 -2.67 5.84 -16.81
C ALA A 203 -1.45 6.64 -16.35
N ILE A 204 -1.66 7.80 -15.72
CA ILE A 204 -0.57 8.61 -15.16
C ILE A 204 0.14 7.85 -14.03
N ILE A 205 -0.63 7.25 -13.11
CA ILE A 205 -0.06 6.45 -12.01
C ILE A 205 0.74 5.27 -12.57
N ALA A 206 0.20 4.55 -13.56
CA ALA A 206 0.89 3.45 -14.21
C ALA A 206 2.19 3.92 -14.87
N ALA A 207 2.17 5.04 -15.61
CA ALA A 207 3.35 5.59 -16.25
C ALA A 207 4.45 6.02 -15.26
N VAL A 208 4.07 6.53 -14.08
CA VAL A 208 5.03 6.93 -13.04
C VAL A 208 5.54 5.72 -12.25
N ALA A 209 4.68 4.73 -12.00
CA ALA A 209 5.02 3.55 -11.22
C ALA A 209 5.80 2.49 -12.01
N THR A 210 5.63 2.45 -13.35
CA THR A 210 6.42 1.53 -14.19
C THR A 210 7.84 2.07 -14.40
N PRO A 211 8.86 1.22 -14.23
CA PRO A 211 10.25 1.64 -14.42
C PRO A 211 10.62 1.81 -15.90
N THR A 212 9.74 1.41 -16.80
CA THR A 212 9.96 1.38 -18.25
C THR A 212 8.98 2.30 -18.97
N PRO A 213 9.44 3.18 -19.86
CA PRO A 213 8.58 4.06 -20.64
C PRO A 213 7.94 3.31 -21.85
N ASP A 214 7.54 2.06 -21.66
CA ASP A 214 6.95 1.25 -22.73
C ASP A 214 5.43 1.03 -22.48
N PRO A 215 4.63 1.03 -23.57
CA PRO A 215 3.19 0.86 -23.46
C PRO A 215 2.74 -0.50 -22.93
N ILE A 216 3.56 -1.55 -23.09
CA ILE A 216 3.19 -2.92 -22.71
C ILE A 216 3.23 -3.07 -21.19
N ASN A 217 4.35 -2.70 -20.55
CA ASN A 217 4.46 -2.73 -19.10
C ASN A 217 3.51 -1.72 -18.43
N MET A 218 3.28 -0.56 -19.07
CA MET A 218 2.28 0.39 -18.60
C MET A 218 0.87 -0.22 -18.64
N ALA A 219 0.48 -0.87 -19.74
CA ALA A 219 -0.82 -1.54 -19.87
C ALA A 219 -0.96 -2.71 -18.88
N LEU A 220 0.13 -3.46 -18.63
CA LEU A 220 0.17 -4.54 -17.66
C LEU A 220 -0.17 -4.06 -16.24
N LEU A 221 0.26 -2.86 -15.85
CA LEU A 221 -0.09 -2.26 -14.57
C LEU A 221 -1.48 -1.59 -14.61
N MET A 222 -1.86 -0.97 -15.73
CA MET A 222 -3.17 -0.32 -15.86
C MET A 222 -4.33 -1.31 -15.68
N LEU A 223 -4.21 -2.52 -16.22
CA LEU A 223 -5.29 -3.52 -16.16
C LEU A 223 -5.72 -3.82 -14.71
N PRO A 224 -4.82 -4.25 -13.79
CA PRO A 224 -5.22 -4.46 -12.40
C PRO A 224 -5.67 -3.18 -11.69
N LEU A 225 -5.12 -2.00 -12.03
CA LEU A 225 -5.57 -0.74 -11.45
C LEU A 225 -7.02 -0.41 -11.83
N VAL A 226 -7.42 -0.67 -13.07
CA VAL A 226 -8.81 -0.52 -13.51
C VAL A 226 -9.71 -1.51 -12.76
N LEU A 227 -9.28 -2.76 -12.59
CA LEU A 227 -10.01 -3.76 -11.81
C LEU A 227 -10.15 -3.35 -10.34
N LEU A 228 -9.09 -2.80 -9.73
CA LEU A 228 -9.13 -2.27 -8.37
C LEU A 228 -10.07 -1.06 -8.26
N TYR A 229 -10.12 -0.22 -9.28
CA TYR A 229 -11.07 0.90 -9.32
C TYR A 229 -12.53 0.40 -9.40
N LEU A 230 -12.81 -0.61 -10.24
CA LEU A 230 -14.14 -1.25 -10.29
C LEU A 230 -14.49 -1.92 -8.97
N LEU A 231 -13.53 -2.59 -8.32
CA LEU A 231 -13.70 -3.14 -6.98
C LEU A 231 -14.00 -2.03 -5.95
N SER A 232 -13.35 -0.87 -6.10
CA SER A 232 -13.61 0.32 -5.26
C SER A 232 -15.05 0.79 -5.37
N ILE A 233 -15.60 0.84 -6.59
CA ILE A 233 -17.00 1.19 -6.83
C ILE A 233 -17.93 0.17 -6.18
N LEU A 234 -17.64 -1.11 -6.33
CA LEU A 234 -18.43 -2.19 -5.73
C LEU A 234 -18.45 -2.09 -4.20
N LEU A 235 -17.28 -1.90 -3.58
CA LEU A 235 -17.17 -1.74 -2.13
C LEU A 235 -17.89 -0.48 -1.65
N ALA A 236 -17.74 0.63 -2.38
CA ALA A 236 -18.46 1.87 -2.09
C ALA A 236 -19.99 1.69 -2.14
N LEU A 237 -20.52 0.93 -3.12
CA LEU A 237 -21.94 0.58 -3.22
C LEU A 237 -22.41 -0.22 -1.99
N LEU A 238 -21.64 -1.23 -1.57
CA LEU A 238 -21.98 -2.06 -0.42
C LEU A 238 -22.01 -1.27 0.88
N VAL A 239 -21.05 -0.37 1.05
CA VAL A 239 -20.94 0.49 2.24
C VAL A 239 -22.04 1.55 2.25
N TYR A 240 -22.31 2.17 1.12
CA TYR A 240 -23.33 3.22 0.97
C TYR A 240 -24.74 2.69 1.27
N ARG A 241 -25.12 1.54 0.70
CA ARG A 241 -26.42 0.87 0.98
C ARG A 241 -26.61 0.56 2.46
N ARG A 242 -25.54 0.13 3.14
CA ARG A 242 -25.63 -0.15 4.60
C ARG A 242 -25.83 1.12 5.43
N ARG A 243 -25.27 2.24 4.99
CA ARG A 243 -25.45 3.54 5.64
C ARG A 243 -26.89 4.06 5.47
N GLU A 244 -27.46 3.99 4.25
CA GLU A 244 -28.85 4.39 3.99
C GLU A 244 -29.82 3.55 4.81
N ALA A 245 -29.63 2.23 4.87
CA ALA A 245 -30.44 1.33 5.70
C ALA A 245 -30.34 1.65 7.22
N ALA A 246 -29.22 2.19 7.68
CA ALA A 246 -29.03 2.54 9.08
C ALA A 246 -29.58 3.93 9.45
N THR A 247 -29.65 4.85 8.48
CA THR A 247 -30.12 6.24 8.69
C THR A 247 -31.61 6.44 8.36
N GLY A 248 -32.29 5.42 7.80
CA GLY A 248 -33.73 5.48 7.52
C GLY A 248 -34.17 6.56 6.54
N ILE A 249 -33.22 7.11 5.75
CA ILE A 249 -33.48 8.11 4.71
C ILE A 249 -33.74 7.32 3.41
N THR A 250 -35.00 7.00 3.16
CA THR A 250 -35.56 6.61 1.84
C THR A 250 -36.25 7.81 1.23
#